data_8674b542be75f571344fc320b332732c
#
_entry.id   8674b542be75f571344fc320b332732c
#
_cell.length_a   1.000
_cell.length_b   1.000
_cell.length_c   1.000
_cell.angle_alpha   90.00
_cell.angle_beta   90.00
_cell.angle_gamma   90.00
#
_symmetry.space_group_name_H-M   'P 1'
#
loop_
_entity.id
_entity.type
_entity.pdbx_description
1 polymer ?
#
loop_
_entity_poly.entity_id
_entity_poly.type
_entity_poly.pdbx_seq_one_letter_code
_entity_poly.pdbx_strand_id
1 'polypeptide(L)'
;TSGSQSVFQIIMSSEDVLTVDGYLAWQEINKVVSESEIYPYLVKDQGGAVQGFFAPVDFAKAFNPTLNVSAMSDDQFKQLYNQANSQMPPEFKAFASALLSNTYDEEATTATAGLAIVTIDSSMIVQDFGGSDGAFIEQPRMEVALADALNQISVGNIKVSGFSFGLLLGDGGDDFNQEIGGLFFQALAIIVFVLSLIFYMASRKFKQKPLNILRKILAYSLMVFGFSGIFLPLVSNLEIELLEDPILGRVVPLLLFAVGYLFNSKRRTTSDLVLSLSAILLSISWMQGAGTILGPGYLNIIGAPNQVSQIAPIILIGLGVDYAIHFTSRYREEIGSGNSIASSTTSTLQSVGIALTLATLATIVGFLTNIVSPLPELKDFGILVSVGIFFAFFLVMTFVPAIRTLLDKRAENKDKINKDAFSSSGESVLNKLAASSGIIPKKLKVVALALLFAISGYGYFSFTNLETLFEFTDFLPEDD
;
A
#
# COMPACT_ATOMS: atom_id res chain seq x y z
N THR A 1 23.35 -12.66 -14.77
CA THR A 1 21.96 -12.34 -15.09
C THR A 1 21.09 -13.44 -14.50
N SER A 2 20.69 -13.34 -13.24
CA SER A 2 19.62 -14.15 -12.69
C SER A 2 18.34 -13.61 -13.32
N GLY A 3 17.73 -14.36 -14.25
CA GLY A 3 16.40 -14.06 -14.79
C GLY A 3 15.42 -13.97 -13.61
N SER A 4 14.51 -13.02 -13.63
CA SER A 4 13.45 -12.97 -12.65
C SER A 4 12.53 -14.18 -12.86
N GLN A 5 12.49 -15.08 -11.91
CA GLN A 5 11.58 -16.22 -11.91
C GLN A 5 10.45 -15.90 -10.95
N SER A 6 9.22 -16.19 -11.37
CA SER A 6 8.04 -16.15 -10.52
C SER A 6 7.45 -17.55 -10.36
N VAL A 7 6.71 -17.77 -9.28
CA VAL A 7 6.15 -19.07 -8.94
C VAL A 7 4.64 -18.96 -8.98
N PHE A 8 4.02 -19.86 -9.75
CA PHE A 8 2.59 -20.10 -9.74
C PHE A 8 2.33 -21.39 -8.96
N GLN A 9 1.47 -21.33 -7.97
CA GLN A 9 1.13 -22.44 -7.08
C GLN A 9 -0.22 -23.01 -7.49
N ILE A 10 -0.32 -24.34 -7.48
CA ILE A 10 -1.56 -25.06 -7.75
C ILE A 10 -1.89 -25.86 -6.49
N ILE A 11 -3.01 -25.57 -5.88
CA ILE A 11 -3.48 -26.22 -4.67
C ILE A 11 -4.51 -27.27 -5.05
N MET A 12 -4.29 -28.49 -4.60
CA MET A 12 -5.26 -29.58 -4.67
C MET A 12 -5.78 -29.86 -3.27
N SER A 13 -7.09 -29.93 -3.08
CA SER A 13 -7.70 -30.20 -1.78
C SER A 13 -8.88 -31.18 -1.87
N SER A 14 -9.00 -32.03 -0.85
CA SER A 14 -10.07 -33.04 -0.70
C SER A 14 -10.04 -33.58 0.73
N GLU A 15 -10.91 -34.55 1.06
CA GLU A 15 -10.77 -35.37 2.27
C GLU A 15 -9.46 -36.17 2.27
N ASP A 16 -9.04 -36.64 1.11
CA ASP A 16 -7.75 -37.28 0.87
C ASP A 16 -7.32 -37.04 -0.59
N VAL A 17 -6.21 -36.34 -0.81
CA VAL A 17 -5.66 -36.08 -2.16
C VAL A 17 -4.79 -37.22 -2.67
N LEU A 18 -4.31 -38.13 -1.78
CA LEU A 18 -3.45 -39.26 -2.15
C LEU A 18 -4.29 -40.48 -2.59
N THR A 19 -5.13 -40.27 -3.60
CA THR A 19 -6.05 -41.24 -4.18
C THR A 19 -5.82 -41.37 -5.69
N VAL A 20 -6.48 -42.36 -6.31
CA VAL A 20 -6.50 -42.48 -7.77
C VAL A 20 -7.12 -41.26 -8.43
N ASP A 21 -8.21 -40.72 -7.88
CA ASP A 21 -8.86 -39.50 -8.38
C ASP A 21 -7.91 -38.30 -8.25
N GLY A 22 -7.15 -38.20 -7.15
CA GLY A 22 -6.13 -37.16 -6.98
C GLY A 22 -5.06 -37.23 -8.07
N TYR A 23 -4.58 -38.42 -8.41
CA TYR A 23 -3.61 -38.58 -9.50
C TYR A 23 -4.20 -38.32 -10.89
N LEU A 24 -5.46 -38.64 -11.11
CA LEU A 24 -6.16 -38.31 -12.39
C LEU A 24 -6.32 -36.76 -12.50
N ALA A 25 -6.67 -36.08 -11.42
CA ALA A 25 -6.68 -34.62 -11.38
C ALA A 25 -5.29 -34.02 -11.65
N TRP A 26 -4.23 -34.62 -11.10
CA TRP A 26 -2.84 -34.26 -11.39
C TRP A 26 -2.49 -34.37 -12.88
N GLN A 27 -2.96 -35.42 -13.56
CA GLN A 27 -2.75 -35.58 -14.99
C GLN A 27 -3.50 -34.51 -15.80
N GLU A 28 -4.72 -34.14 -15.38
CA GLU A 28 -5.49 -33.08 -16.04
C GLU A 28 -4.85 -31.72 -15.80
N ILE A 29 -4.31 -31.45 -14.59
CA ILE A 29 -3.50 -30.25 -14.32
C ILE A 29 -2.32 -30.15 -15.30
N ASN A 30 -1.54 -31.22 -15.45
CA ASN A 30 -0.39 -31.24 -16.38
C ASN A 30 -0.82 -30.97 -17.82
N LYS A 31 -1.97 -31.47 -18.24
CA LYS A 31 -2.54 -31.23 -19.57
C LYS A 31 -2.95 -29.76 -19.70
N VAL A 32 -3.74 -29.21 -18.77
CA VAL A 32 -4.19 -27.82 -18.80
C VAL A 32 -3.00 -26.87 -18.83
N VAL A 33 -1.98 -27.11 -17.99
CA VAL A 33 -0.75 -26.33 -18.01
C VAL A 33 -0.04 -26.40 -19.35
N SER A 34 0.05 -27.60 -19.98
CA SER A 34 0.74 -27.77 -21.25
C SER A 34 0.00 -27.13 -22.44
N GLU A 35 -1.31 -26.96 -22.34
CA GLU A 35 -2.16 -26.32 -23.36
C GLU A 35 -2.32 -24.80 -23.12
N SER A 36 -1.84 -24.26 -22.00
CA SER A 36 -1.98 -22.85 -21.62
C SER A 36 -1.06 -21.91 -22.40
N GLU A 37 -1.48 -20.65 -22.55
CA GLU A 37 -0.66 -19.59 -23.20
C GLU A 37 0.66 -19.33 -22.48
N ILE A 38 0.73 -19.58 -21.17
CA ILE A 38 1.95 -19.37 -20.37
C ILE A 38 2.98 -20.49 -20.52
N TYR A 39 2.60 -21.64 -21.09
CA TYR A 39 3.48 -22.82 -21.20
C TYR A 39 4.83 -22.58 -21.88
N PRO A 40 4.97 -21.74 -22.93
CA PRO A 40 6.27 -21.41 -23.53
C PRO A 40 7.26 -20.77 -22.56
N TYR A 41 6.76 -20.05 -21.55
CA TYR A 41 7.55 -19.28 -20.58
C TYR A 41 7.84 -20.06 -19.30
N LEU A 42 7.45 -21.34 -19.24
CA LEU A 42 7.69 -22.16 -18.04
C LEU A 42 9.09 -22.75 -18.04
N VAL A 43 9.71 -22.78 -16.85
CA VAL A 43 10.91 -23.55 -16.62
C VAL A 43 10.56 -25.04 -16.64
N LYS A 44 11.22 -25.81 -17.48
CA LYS A 44 10.98 -27.24 -17.66
C LYS A 44 12.18 -28.02 -17.20
N ASP A 45 11.99 -28.79 -16.14
CA ASP A 45 12.99 -29.72 -15.61
C ASP A 45 12.78 -31.14 -16.17
N GLN A 46 13.62 -32.09 -15.73
CA GLN A 46 13.51 -33.50 -16.13
C GLN A 46 12.15 -34.13 -15.77
N GLY A 47 11.40 -33.56 -14.82
CA GLY A 47 10.05 -33.96 -14.40
C GLY A 47 8.90 -33.26 -15.14
N GLY A 48 9.19 -32.32 -16.03
CA GLY A 48 8.17 -31.51 -16.74
C GLY A 48 8.09 -30.07 -16.24
N ALA A 49 6.99 -29.38 -16.60
CA ALA A 49 6.75 -28.00 -16.19
C ALA A 49 6.09 -27.88 -14.81
N VAL A 50 5.37 -28.91 -14.36
CA VAL A 50 4.66 -28.94 -13.09
C VAL A 50 5.42 -29.85 -12.12
N GLN A 51 5.83 -29.30 -11.00
CA GLN A 51 6.48 -30.01 -9.92
C GLN A 51 5.53 -30.16 -8.74
N GLY A 52 5.40 -31.33 -8.13
CA GLY A 52 4.43 -31.53 -7.07
C GLY A 52 4.59 -32.82 -6.30
N PHE A 53 3.67 -33.02 -5.37
CA PHE A 53 3.69 -34.15 -4.44
C PHE A 53 3.43 -35.54 -5.12
N PHE A 54 2.96 -35.57 -6.36
CA PHE A 54 2.84 -36.82 -7.15
C PHE A 54 4.12 -37.22 -7.89
N ALA A 55 5.23 -36.50 -7.72
CA ALA A 55 6.52 -36.85 -8.29
C ALA A 55 6.93 -38.34 -8.06
N PRO A 56 6.64 -39.00 -6.91
CA PRO A 56 6.91 -40.42 -6.72
C PRO A 56 6.19 -41.31 -7.74
N VAL A 57 4.92 -41.05 -8.03
CA VAL A 57 4.12 -41.83 -8.97
C VAL A 57 4.59 -41.61 -10.40
N ASP A 58 4.91 -40.36 -10.77
CA ASP A 58 5.46 -40.02 -12.08
C ASP A 58 6.82 -40.68 -12.30
N PHE A 59 7.64 -40.74 -11.27
CA PHE A 59 8.91 -41.47 -11.27
C PHE A 59 8.68 -43.00 -11.55
N ALA A 60 7.76 -43.63 -10.82
CA ALA A 60 7.42 -45.03 -11.02
C ALA A 60 6.93 -45.30 -12.46
N LYS A 61 6.10 -44.38 -13.01
CA LYS A 61 5.55 -44.46 -14.36
C LYS A 61 6.62 -44.29 -15.44
N ALA A 62 7.64 -43.48 -15.20
CA ALA A 62 8.77 -43.30 -16.09
C ALA A 62 9.57 -44.62 -16.26
N PHE A 63 9.68 -45.44 -15.21
CA PHE A 63 10.32 -46.77 -15.24
C PHE A 63 9.38 -47.90 -15.78
N ASN A 64 8.08 -47.73 -15.60
CA ASN A 64 7.07 -48.66 -16.11
C ASN A 64 5.96 -47.93 -16.88
N PRO A 65 6.16 -47.60 -18.17
CA PRO A 65 5.19 -46.87 -18.97
C PRO A 65 3.83 -47.57 -19.14
N THR A 66 3.78 -48.90 -18.89
CA THR A 66 2.54 -49.69 -18.98
C THR A 66 1.70 -49.63 -17.68
N LEU A 67 2.16 -48.92 -16.67
CA LEU A 67 1.44 -48.76 -15.40
C LEU A 67 0.13 -48.01 -15.59
N ASN A 68 -0.97 -48.68 -15.37
CA ASN A 68 -2.32 -48.11 -15.53
C ASN A 68 -2.89 -47.75 -14.15
N VAL A 69 -2.64 -46.53 -13.70
CA VAL A 69 -3.10 -46.06 -12.40
C VAL A 69 -4.60 -45.93 -12.30
N SER A 70 -5.31 -45.60 -13.42
CA SER A 70 -6.77 -45.45 -13.41
C SER A 70 -7.54 -46.76 -13.16
N ALA A 71 -6.89 -47.92 -13.28
CA ALA A 71 -7.47 -49.23 -13.02
C ALA A 71 -7.20 -49.75 -11.60
N MET A 72 -6.49 -48.98 -10.74
CA MET A 72 -6.14 -49.38 -9.39
C MET A 72 -7.26 -49.01 -8.39
N SER A 73 -7.27 -49.70 -7.25
CA SER A 73 -7.98 -49.20 -6.07
C SER A 73 -7.09 -48.20 -5.32
N ASP A 74 -7.71 -47.35 -4.47
CA ASP A 74 -6.95 -46.39 -3.65
C ASP A 74 -5.90 -47.07 -2.76
N ASP A 75 -6.19 -48.24 -2.20
CA ASP A 75 -5.21 -49.01 -1.41
C ASP A 75 -4.01 -49.45 -2.25
N GLN A 76 -4.24 -49.87 -3.49
CA GLN A 76 -3.17 -50.23 -4.42
C GLN A 76 -2.36 -49.02 -4.83
N PHE A 77 -3.03 -47.86 -5.00
CA PHE A 77 -2.39 -46.60 -5.30
C PHE A 77 -1.47 -46.13 -4.16
N LYS A 78 -1.95 -46.19 -2.93
CA LYS A 78 -1.16 -45.83 -1.73
C LYS A 78 0.07 -46.73 -1.56
N GLN A 79 -0.06 -48.03 -1.82
CA GLN A 79 1.07 -48.94 -1.84
C GLN A 79 2.11 -48.57 -2.91
N LEU A 80 1.63 -48.26 -4.12
CA LEU A 80 2.47 -47.77 -5.22
C LEU A 80 3.20 -46.48 -4.83
N TYR A 81 2.45 -45.49 -4.29
CA TYR A 81 3.00 -44.22 -3.84
C TYR A 81 4.14 -44.41 -2.84
N ASN A 82 3.91 -45.21 -1.79
CA ASN A 82 4.91 -45.51 -0.76
C ASN A 82 6.12 -46.24 -1.31
N GLN A 83 5.92 -47.25 -2.17
CA GLN A 83 6.99 -47.96 -2.80
C GLN A 83 7.84 -47.02 -3.68
N ALA A 84 7.22 -46.22 -4.49
CA ALA A 84 7.89 -45.24 -5.35
C ALA A 84 8.66 -44.19 -4.51
N ASN A 85 8.00 -43.64 -3.50
CA ASN A 85 8.61 -42.66 -2.59
C ASN A 85 9.84 -43.22 -1.86
N SER A 86 9.81 -44.50 -1.49
CA SER A 86 10.96 -45.16 -0.85
C SER A 86 12.18 -45.36 -1.79
N GLN A 87 11.95 -45.43 -3.10
CA GLN A 87 12.98 -45.60 -4.13
C GLN A 87 13.56 -44.27 -4.65
N MET A 88 12.92 -43.13 -4.32
CA MET A 88 13.41 -41.81 -4.72
C MET A 88 14.68 -41.40 -3.95
N PRO A 89 15.55 -40.59 -4.57
CA PRO A 89 16.62 -39.92 -3.85
C PRO A 89 16.09 -39.08 -2.68
N PRO A 90 16.79 -39.01 -1.53
CA PRO A 90 16.30 -38.35 -0.32
C PRO A 90 15.84 -36.86 -0.52
N GLU A 91 16.52 -36.16 -1.41
CA GLU A 91 16.23 -34.75 -1.74
C GLU A 91 14.84 -34.60 -2.39
N PHE A 92 14.53 -35.47 -3.35
CA PHE A 92 13.21 -35.44 -4.05
C PHE A 92 12.09 -35.97 -3.13
N LYS A 93 12.37 -36.95 -2.28
CA LYS A 93 11.42 -37.42 -1.27
C LYS A 93 11.07 -36.28 -0.30
N ALA A 94 12.07 -35.58 0.23
CA ALA A 94 11.86 -34.45 1.14
C ALA A 94 11.07 -33.33 0.48
N PHE A 95 11.34 -33.03 -0.79
CA PHE A 95 10.61 -32.03 -1.56
C PHE A 95 9.14 -32.42 -1.75
N ALA A 96 8.86 -33.63 -2.23
CA ALA A 96 7.49 -34.10 -2.41
C ALA A 96 6.67 -34.09 -1.12
N SER A 97 7.29 -34.52 0.00
CA SER A 97 6.63 -34.50 1.32
C SER A 97 6.40 -33.08 1.84
N ALA A 98 7.29 -32.13 1.55
CA ALA A 98 7.12 -30.72 1.94
C ALA A 98 5.99 -30.02 1.19
N LEU A 99 5.53 -30.56 0.07
CA LEU A 99 4.41 -30.03 -0.72
C LEU A 99 3.04 -30.60 -0.29
N LEU A 100 3.01 -31.49 0.69
CA LEU A 100 1.78 -31.97 1.31
C LEU A 100 1.43 -31.11 2.54
N SER A 101 0.13 -31.04 2.84
CA SER A 101 -0.38 -30.31 4.01
C SER A 101 0.17 -30.88 5.31
N ASN A 102 0.09 -30.09 6.39
CA ASN A 102 0.44 -30.53 7.74
C ASN A 102 -0.43 -31.69 8.29
N THR A 103 -1.50 -32.04 7.55
CA THR A 103 -2.34 -33.21 7.83
C THR A 103 -1.80 -34.50 7.21
N TYR A 104 -0.64 -34.44 6.54
CA TYR A 104 -0.04 -35.62 5.94
C TYR A 104 0.35 -36.65 6.99
N ASP A 105 -0.23 -37.84 6.86
CA ASP A 105 0.08 -39.03 7.66
C ASP A 105 0.89 -40.02 6.80
N GLU A 106 2.13 -40.21 7.13
CA GLU A 106 3.05 -41.12 6.39
C GLU A 106 2.64 -42.61 6.57
N GLU A 107 2.06 -43.00 7.72
CA GLU A 107 1.64 -44.39 7.98
C GLU A 107 0.35 -44.71 7.21
N ALA A 108 -0.63 -43.81 7.25
CA ALA A 108 -1.89 -43.98 6.53
C ALA A 108 -1.82 -43.58 5.05
N THR A 109 -0.79 -42.85 4.66
CA THR A 109 -0.61 -42.27 3.30
C THR A 109 -1.85 -41.44 2.90
N THR A 110 -2.19 -40.47 3.73
CA THR A 110 -3.33 -39.55 3.53
C THR A 110 -2.90 -38.11 3.71
N ALA A 111 -3.50 -37.21 2.95
CA ALA A 111 -3.31 -35.78 3.10
C ALA A 111 -4.56 -35.04 2.61
N THR A 112 -4.99 -34.00 3.32
CA THR A 112 -6.19 -33.22 2.90
C THR A 112 -5.89 -32.22 1.81
N ALA A 113 -4.64 -31.84 1.63
CA ALA A 113 -4.23 -30.95 0.54
C ALA A 113 -2.78 -31.23 0.09
N GLY A 114 -2.49 -30.84 -1.14
CA GLY A 114 -1.15 -30.88 -1.70
C GLY A 114 -0.91 -29.72 -2.65
N LEU A 115 0.33 -29.29 -2.71
CA LEU A 115 0.80 -28.17 -3.52
C LEU A 115 1.54 -28.68 -4.75
N ALA A 116 1.24 -28.10 -5.89
CA ALA A 116 2.07 -28.19 -7.08
C ALA A 116 2.63 -26.82 -7.44
N ILE A 117 3.78 -26.78 -8.06
CA ILE A 117 4.52 -25.58 -8.37
C ILE A 117 4.84 -25.53 -9.86
N VAL A 118 4.60 -24.36 -10.45
CA VAL A 118 5.00 -24.03 -11.82
C VAL A 118 5.90 -22.81 -11.74
N THR A 119 7.11 -22.90 -12.27
CA THR A 119 8.07 -21.79 -12.30
C THR A 119 8.01 -21.09 -13.64
N ILE A 120 7.77 -19.78 -13.63
CA ILE A 120 7.67 -18.92 -14.81
C ILE A 120 8.99 -18.16 -14.97
N ASP A 121 9.57 -18.18 -16.15
CA ASP A 121 10.70 -17.32 -16.53
C ASP A 121 10.17 -15.98 -17.06
N SER A 122 9.97 -15.03 -16.15
CA SER A 122 9.48 -13.69 -16.49
C SER A 122 10.41 -12.94 -17.46
N SER A 123 11.69 -13.33 -17.55
CA SER A 123 12.63 -12.68 -18.48
C SER A 123 12.30 -12.96 -19.94
N MET A 124 11.74 -14.14 -20.23
CA MET A 124 11.25 -14.50 -21.58
C MET A 124 10.02 -13.67 -21.97
N ILE A 125 9.10 -13.46 -21.00
CA ILE A 125 7.91 -12.63 -21.22
C ILE A 125 8.31 -11.18 -21.48
N VAL A 126 9.26 -10.64 -20.72
CA VAL A 126 9.82 -9.29 -20.93
C VAL A 126 10.39 -9.15 -22.35
N GLN A 127 11.05 -10.18 -22.85
CA GLN A 127 11.63 -10.16 -24.19
C GLN A 127 10.57 -10.17 -25.30
N ASP A 128 9.53 -10.95 -25.15
CA ASP A 128 8.49 -11.15 -26.19
C ASP A 128 7.48 -10.00 -26.24
N PHE A 129 7.17 -9.39 -25.11
CA PHE A 129 6.15 -8.34 -24.99
C PHE A 129 6.72 -6.92 -24.92
N GLY A 130 7.93 -6.70 -25.41
CA GLY A 130 8.48 -5.35 -25.62
C GLY A 130 8.95 -4.63 -24.36
N GLY A 131 9.31 -5.36 -23.32
CA GLY A 131 9.88 -4.82 -22.09
C GLY A 131 9.09 -5.15 -20.84
N SER A 132 9.52 -4.61 -19.71
CA SER A 132 8.89 -4.85 -18.40
C SER A 132 7.44 -4.40 -18.31
N ASP A 133 7.06 -3.32 -19.03
CA ASP A 133 5.69 -2.80 -18.99
C ASP A 133 4.71 -3.76 -19.68
N GLY A 134 5.10 -4.34 -20.80
CA GLY A 134 4.31 -5.36 -21.49
C GLY A 134 4.21 -6.66 -20.68
N ALA A 135 5.31 -7.10 -20.10
CA ALA A 135 5.34 -8.28 -19.23
C ALA A 135 4.45 -8.11 -17.99
N PHE A 136 4.42 -6.91 -17.42
CA PHE A 136 3.59 -6.59 -16.24
C PHE A 136 2.09 -6.72 -16.49
N ILE A 137 1.64 -6.54 -17.74
CA ILE A 137 0.24 -6.69 -18.15
C ILE A 137 -0.04 -8.13 -18.58
N GLU A 138 0.83 -8.71 -19.39
CA GLU A 138 0.56 -9.99 -20.05
C GLU A 138 0.79 -11.19 -19.14
N GLN A 139 1.77 -11.15 -18.23
CA GLN A 139 2.01 -12.26 -17.31
C GLN A 139 0.82 -12.51 -16.37
N PRO A 140 0.27 -11.50 -15.65
CA PRO A 140 -0.92 -11.68 -14.83
C PRO A 140 -2.12 -12.17 -15.64
N ARG A 141 -2.34 -11.64 -16.85
CA ARG A 141 -3.42 -12.10 -17.75
C ARG A 141 -3.31 -13.59 -18.06
N MET A 142 -2.09 -14.06 -18.37
CA MET A 142 -1.86 -15.49 -18.65
C MET A 142 -2.02 -16.34 -17.37
N GLU A 143 -1.62 -15.82 -16.21
CA GLU A 143 -1.76 -16.49 -14.93
C GLU A 143 -3.24 -16.62 -14.51
N VAL A 144 -4.06 -15.56 -14.72
CA VAL A 144 -5.52 -15.60 -14.51
C VAL A 144 -6.17 -16.63 -15.43
N ALA A 145 -5.85 -16.61 -16.72
CA ALA A 145 -6.40 -17.59 -17.68
C ALA A 145 -6.04 -19.04 -17.30
N LEU A 146 -4.83 -19.25 -16.78
CA LEU A 146 -4.42 -20.57 -16.25
C LEU A 146 -5.21 -20.96 -15.01
N ALA A 147 -5.41 -20.04 -14.06
CA ALA A 147 -6.16 -20.30 -12.85
C ALA A 147 -7.62 -20.65 -13.15
N ASP A 148 -8.26 -19.90 -14.05
CA ASP A 148 -9.63 -20.16 -14.48
C ASP A 148 -9.78 -21.55 -15.12
N ALA A 149 -8.81 -21.94 -15.94
CA ALA A 149 -8.79 -23.26 -16.53
C ALA A 149 -8.59 -24.38 -15.50
N LEU A 150 -7.73 -24.15 -14.50
CA LEU A 150 -7.50 -25.08 -13.39
C LEU A 150 -8.73 -25.23 -12.48
N ASN A 151 -9.43 -24.15 -12.19
CA ASN A 151 -10.67 -24.15 -11.39
C ASN A 151 -11.81 -24.95 -12.05
N GLN A 152 -11.75 -25.17 -13.36
CA GLN A 152 -12.73 -26.00 -14.09
C GLN A 152 -12.45 -27.48 -14.02
N ILE A 153 -11.30 -27.91 -13.47
CA ILE A 153 -10.98 -29.33 -13.33
C ILE A 153 -11.92 -29.95 -12.29
N SER A 154 -12.66 -30.95 -12.71
CA SER A 154 -13.61 -31.70 -11.87
C SER A 154 -13.32 -33.20 -11.99
N VAL A 155 -12.60 -33.73 -11.02
CA VAL A 155 -12.28 -35.17 -10.93
C VAL A 155 -12.62 -35.64 -9.50
N GLY A 156 -13.68 -36.45 -9.38
CA GLY A 156 -14.17 -36.92 -8.07
C GLY A 156 -14.50 -35.73 -7.14
N ASN A 157 -13.98 -35.79 -5.91
CA ASN A 157 -14.11 -34.72 -4.90
C ASN A 157 -12.88 -33.79 -4.83
N ILE A 158 -11.98 -33.87 -5.78
CA ILE A 158 -10.76 -33.05 -5.79
C ILE A 158 -11.10 -31.64 -6.26
N LYS A 159 -10.79 -30.65 -5.43
CA LYS A 159 -10.81 -29.24 -5.78
C LYS A 159 -9.41 -28.81 -6.20
N VAL A 160 -9.30 -28.10 -7.31
CA VAL A 160 -8.05 -27.56 -7.82
C VAL A 160 -8.18 -26.04 -7.87
N SER A 161 -7.18 -25.33 -7.37
CA SER A 161 -7.15 -23.86 -7.40
C SER A 161 -5.76 -23.39 -7.75
N GLY A 162 -5.65 -22.37 -8.60
CA GLY A 162 -4.40 -21.70 -8.91
C GLY A 162 -4.16 -20.50 -7.98
N PHE A 163 -2.95 -20.33 -7.55
CA PHE A 163 -2.53 -19.16 -6.77
C PHE A 163 -1.18 -18.65 -7.26
N SER A 164 -1.10 -17.36 -7.49
CA SER A 164 0.15 -16.67 -7.76
C SER A 164 0.06 -15.23 -7.31
N PHE A 165 1.22 -14.62 -7.13
CA PHE A 165 1.26 -13.18 -6.86
C PHE A 165 0.74 -12.37 -8.07
N GLY A 166 0.92 -12.88 -9.30
CA GLY A 166 0.37 -12.31 -10.52
C GLY A 166 -1.16 -12.40 -10.60
N LEU A 167 -1.76 -13.45 -10.03
CA LEU A 167 -3.20 -13.60 -9.91
C LEU A 167 -3.80 -12.56 -8.96
N LEU A 168 -3.17 -12.41 -7.80
CA LEU A 168 -3.53 -11.37 -6.82
C LEU A 168 -3.45 -9.96 -7.44
N LEU A 169 -2.56 -9.77 -8.42
CA LEU A 169 -2.38 -8.51 -9.15
C LEU A 169 -3.29 -8.40 -10.39
N GLY A 170 -3.64 -9.51 -11.03
CA GLY A 170 -4.33 -9.54 -12.33
C GLY A 170 -5.84 -9.42 -12.22
N ASP A 171 -6.49 -10.23 -11.43
CA ASP A 171 -7.95 -10.15 -11.21
C ASP A 171 -8.28 -9.13 -10.12
N GLY A 172 -7.44 -9.04 -9.08
CA GLY A 172 -7.44 -7.96 -8.11
C GLY A 172 -6.68 -6.71 -8.57
N GLY A 173 -6.02 -6.72 -9.73
CA GLY A 173 -5.19 -5.60 -10.19
C GLY A 173 -6.02 -4.36 -10.52
N ASP A 174 -7.17 -4.51 -11.13
CA ASP A 174 -8.11 -3.43 -11.37
C ASP A 174 -8.82 -3.05 -10.07
N ASP A 175 -9.20 -4.00 -9.23
CA ASP A 175 -9.76 -3.75 -7.91
C ASP A 175 -8.71 -3.15 -6.97
N PHE A 176 -7.49 -3.66 -6.95
CA PHE A 176 -6.38 -3.10 -6.18
C PHE A 176 -6.00 -1.70 -6.65
N ASN A 177 -5.94 -1.43 -7.95
CA ASN A 177 -5.71 -0.08 -8.49
C ASN A 177 -6.86 0.87 -8.16
N GLN A 178 -8.12 0.38 -8.16
CA GLN A 178 -9.28 1.14 -7.70
C GLN A 178 -9.21 1.39 -6.19
N GLU A 179 -8.86 0.39 -5.39
CA GLU A 179 -8.69 0.55 -3.93
C GLU A 179 -7.56 1.51 -3.59
N ILE A 180 -6.38 1.36 -4.17
CA ILE A 180 -5.26 2.30 -3.94
C ILE A 180 -5.62 3.70 -4.45
N GLY A 181 -6.27 3.81 -5.61
CA GLY A 181 -6.82 5.07 -6.08
C GLY A 181 -7.83 5.66 -5.09
N GLY A 182 -8.71 4.83 -4.55
CA GLY A 182 -9.65 5.20 -3.49
C GLY A 182 -8.95 5.70 -2.24
N LEU A 183 -7.99 4.95 -1.72
CA LEU A 183 -7.17 5.30 -0.54
C LEU A 183 -6.38 6.60 -0.77
N PHE A 184 -5.84 6.81 -1.96
CA PHE A 184 -5.14 8.05 -2.32
C PHE A 184 -6.08 9.26 -2.24
N PHE A 185 -7.28 9.18 -2.84
CA PHE A 185 -8.26 10.26 -2.77
C PHE A 185 -8.77 10.49 -1.36
N GLN A 186 -8.94 9.44 -0.56
CA GLN A 186 -9.34 9.51 0.83
C GLN A 186 -8.24 10.19 1.68
N ALA A 187 -6.99 9.79 1.53
CA ALA A 187 -5.86 10.42 2.19
C ALA A 187 -5.78 11.91 1.83
N LEU A 188 -5.94 12.25 0.54
CA LEU A 188 -5.97 13.63 0.08
C LEU A 188 -7.12 14.42 0.71
N ALA A 189 -8.31 13.86 0.80
CA ALA A 189 -9.48 14.49 1.42
C ALA A 189 -9.29 14.73 2.92
N ILE A 190 -8.77 13.75 3.66
CA ILE A 190 -8.44 13.87 5.08
C ILE A 190 -7.43 15.00 5.29
N ILE A 191 -6.41 15.07 4.46
CA ILE A 191 -5.37 16.09 4.57
C ILE A 191 -5.89 17.47 4.21
N VAL A 192 -6.72 17.61 3.19
CA VAL A 192 -7.42 18.88 2.88
C VAL A 192 -8.26 19.32 4.08
N PHE A 193 -8.94 18.40 4.74
CA PHE A 193 -9.70 18.69 5.95
C PHE A 193 -8.82 19.15 7.10
N VAL A 194 -7.76 18.38 7.40
CA VAL A 194 -6.83 18.69 8.50
C VAL A 194 -6.13 20.02 8.28
N LEU A 195 -5.61 20.28 7.07
CA LEU A 195 -5.00 21.57 6.70
C LEU A 195 -5.99 22.70 6.81
N SER A 196 -7.22 22.49 6.33
CA SER A 196 -8.29 23.48 6.43
C SER A 196 -8.60 23.83 7.87
N LEU A 197 -8.68 22.82 8.74
CA LEU A 197 -8.93 22.98 10.17
C LEU A 197 -7.76 23.72 10.85
N ILE A 198 -6.53 23.32 10.60
CA ILE A 198 -5.33 23.95 11.19
C ILE A 198 -5.23 25.42 10.76
N PHE A 199 -5.31 25.70 9.45
CA PHE A 199 -5.22 27.08 8.96
C PHE A 199 -6.41 27.94 9.38
N TYR A 200 -7.58 27.35 9.54
CA TYR A 200 -8.76 28.02 10.08
C TYR A 200 -8.57 28.36 11.56
N MET A 201 -8.16 27.40 12.39
CA MET A 201 -7.92 27.60 13.82
C MET A 201 -6.81 28.62 14.07
N ALA A 202 -5.76 28.62 13.24
CA ALA A 202 -4.67 29.58 13.29
C ALA A 202 -5.11 31.02 12.92
N SER A 203 -6.18 31.19 12.12
CA SER A 203 -6.65 32.49 11.63
C SER A 203 -7.73 33.15 12.48
N ARG A 204 -8.18 32.54 13.60
CA ARG A 204 -9.38 32.97 14.34
C ARG A 204 -9.09 33.85 15.54
N LYS A 205 -9.62 35.07 15.55
CA LYS A 205 -9.80 35.90 16.75
C LYS A 205 -11.17 35.63 17.40
N PHE A 206 -11.22 35.53 18.71
CA PHE A 206 -12.39 35.06 19.50
C PHE A 206 -13.61 36.00 19.53
N LYS A 207 -13.56 37.24 18.97
CA LYS A 207 -14.71 38.21 18.95
C LYS A 207 -15.32 38.37 17.58
N GLN A 208 -16.52 37.86 17.34
CA GLN A 208 -17.27 38.09 16.09
C GLN A 208 -18.75 38.34 16.29
N LYS A 209 -19.37 39.15 15.37
CA LYS A 209 -20.76 39.58 15.37
C LYS A 209 -21.76 38.46 15.05
N PRO A 210 -23.02 38.49 15.59
CA PRO A 210 -23.98 37.37 15.51
C PRO A 210 -24.43 36.97 14.11
N LEU A 211 -24.50 37.88 13.15
CA LEU A 211 -24.93 37.60 11.77
C LEU A 211 -23.97 36.63 11.02
N ASN A 212 -22.73 36.56 11.43
CA ASN A 212 -21.77 35.63 10.90
C ASN A 212 -21.88 34.21 11.50
N ILE A 213 -22.69 34.01 12.54
CA ILE A 213 -22.86 32.73 13.21
C ILE A 213 -23.67 31.77 12.34
N LEU A 214 -24.75 32.19 11.74
CA LEU A 214 -25.58 31.35 10.86
C LEU A 214 -24.81 30.88 9.62
N ARG A 215 -24.11 31.82 8.96
CA ARG A 215 -23.22 31.49 7.82
C ARG A 215 -22.14 30.49 8.22
N LYS A 216 -21.60 30.59 9.43
CA LYS A 216 -20.58 29.68 9.95
C LYS A 216 -21.14 28.31 10.30
N ILE A 217 -22.32 28.27 10.93
CA ILE A 217 -23.01 27.01 11.22
C ILE A 217 -23.24 26.26 9.90
N LEU A 218 -23.76 26.93 8.88
CA LEU A 218 -23.98 26.34 7.56
C LEU A 218 -22.68 25.83 6.93
N ALA A 219 -21.61 26.65 6.96
CA ALA A 219 -20.33 26.28 6.42
C ALA A 219 -19.70 25.07 7.16
N TYR A 220 -19.83 25.03 8.50
CA TYR A 220 -19.38 23.88 9.29
C TYR A 220 -20.23 22.64 9.05
N SER A 221 -21.56 22.79 8.94
CA SER A 221 -22.42 21.65 8.62
C SER A 221 -22.06 21.03 7.28
N LEU A 222 -21.81 21.86 6.26
CA LEU A 222 -21.37 21.39 4.94
C LEU A 222 -19.99 20.70 5.01
N MET A 223 -19.03 21.24 5.79
CA MET A 223 -17.72 20.64 5.97
C MET A 223 -17.81 19.31 6.73
N VAL A 224 -18.59 19.24 7.80
CA VAL A 224 -18.79 18.02 8.60
C VAL A 224 -19.51 16.97 7.76
N PHE A 225 -20.55 17.37 7.02
CA PHE A 225 -21.31 16.44 6.18
C PHE A 225 -20.47 15.90 5.02
N GLY A 226 -19.70 16.78 4.37
CA GLY A 226 -18.74 16.37 3.34
C GLY A 226 -17.64 15.46 3.88
N PHE A 227 -17.12 15.77 5.05
CA PHE A 227 -16.09 14.93 5.70
C PHE A 227 -16.66 13.58 6.15
N SER A 228 -17.87 13.56 6.76
CA SER A 228 -18.47 12.30 7.18
C SER A 228 -18.79 11.39 5.99
N GLY A 229 -19.26 11.94 4.86
CA GLY A 229 -19.47 11.16 3.63
C GLY A 229 -18.20 10.53 3.05
N ILE A 230 -17.03 11.13 3.31
CA ILE A 230 -15.74 10.60 2.90
C ILE A 230 -15.22 9.59 3.94
N PHE A 231 -15.44 9.84 5.22
CA PHE A 231 -14.81 9.12 6.33
C PHE A 231 -15.65 7.94 6.85
N LEU A 232 -16.99 8.03 6.78
CA LEU A 232 -17.87 6.96 7.27
C LEU A 232 -17.70 5.62 6.54
N PRO A 233 -17.55 5.59 5.21
CA PRO A 233 -17.26 4.33 4.52
C PRO A 233 -15.94 3.67 4.92
N LEU A 234 -14.99 4.47 5.44
CA LEU A 234 -13.67 4.02 5.91
C LEU A 234 -13.70 3.35 7.29
N VAL A 235 -14.65 3.75 8.15
CA VAL A 235 -14.65 3.36 9.58
C VAL A 235 -15.78 2.38 9.89
N SER A 236 -16.77 2.33 9.04
CA SER A 236 -17.93 1.44 9.19
C SER A 236 -18.09 0.60 7.93
N ASN A 237 -18.19 -0.70 8.07
CA ASN A 237 -18.70 -1.61 7.04
C ASN A 237 -20.21 -1.35 6.76
N LEU A 238 -20.62 -0.07 6.80
CA LEU A 238 -21.95 0.36 6.45
C LEU A 238 -21.99 0.50 4.92
N GLU A 239 -22.47 -0.53 4.28
CA GLU A 239 -22.88 -0.54 2.87
C GLU A 239 -24.06 0.41 2.71
N ILE A 240 -23.77 1.66 2.43
CA ILE A 240 -24.77 2.64 2.04
C ILE A 240 -24.75 2.66 0.51
N GLU A 241 -25.71 1.99 -0.09
CA GLU A 241 -25.92 1.85 -1.55
C GLU A 241 -25.75 3.19 -2.31
N LEU A 242 -26.05 4.32 -1.64
CA LEU A 242 -25.87 5.67 -2.17
C LEU A 242 -24.39 6.14 -2.25
N LEU A 243 -23.49 5.49 -1.52
CA LEU A 243 -22.05 5.82 -1.46
C LEU A 243 -21.19 4.90 -2.36
N GLU A 244 -21.77 3.86 -2.94
CA GLU A 244 -21.11 2.99 -3.91
C GLU A 244 -20.92 3.67 -5.27
N ASP A 245 -21.80 4.63 -5.62
CA ASP A 245 -21.61 5.41 -6.83
C ASP A 245 -20.38 6.34 -6.67
N PRO A 246 -19.34 6.20 -7.52
CA PRO A 246 -18.10 6.97 -7.43
C PRO A 246 -18.32 8.49 -7.50
N ILE A 247 -19.41 8.95 -8.12
CA ILE A 247 -19.76 10.38 -8.20
C ILE A 247 -20.45 10.83 -6.90
N LEU A 248 -21.49 10.10 -6.47
CA LEU A 248 -22.27 10.45 -5.29
C LEU A 248 -21.50 10.20 -3.99
N GLY A 249 -20.78 9.10 -3.90
CA GLY A 249 -20.03 8.72 -2.70
C GLY A 249 -18.73 9.48 -2.49
N ARG A 250 -18.05 9.91 -3.53
CA ARG A 250 -16.73 10.55 -3.43
C ARG A 250 -16.71 12.00 -3.85
N VAL A 251 -17.29 12.33 -5.01
CA VAL A 251 -17.22 13.69 -5.58
C VAL A 251 -18.16 14.65 -4.84
N VAL A 252 -19.38 14.24 -4.53
CA VAL A 252 -20.36 15.10 -3.85
C VAL A 252 -19.92 15.48 -2.42
N PRO A 253 -19.46 14.55 -1.56
CA PRO A 253 -18.92 14.90 -0.25
C PRO A 253 -17.72 15.86 -0.34
N LEU A 254 -16.83 15.66 -1.29
CA LEU A 254 -15.66 16.52 -1.51
C LEU A 254 -16.07 17.93 -1.97
N LEU A 255 -17.06 18.04 -2.83
CA LEU A 255 -17.63 19.32 -3.24
C LEU A 255 -18.34 20.03 -2.08
N LEU A 256 -19.12 19.33 -1.27
CA LEU A 256 -19.78 19.90 -0.08
C LEU A 256 -18.74 20.42 0.91
N PHE A 257 -17.68 19.66 1.14
CA PHE A 257 -16.56 20.09 1.97
C PHE A 257 -15.89 21.34 1.40
N ALA A 258 -15.56 21.34 0.10
CA ALA A 258 -14.91 22.47 -0.56
C ALA A 258 -15.79 23.74 -0.52
N VAL A 259 -17.08 23.61 -0.78
CA VAL A 259 -18.06 24.72 -0.69
C VAL A 259 -18.12 25.25 0.73
N GLY A 260 -18.29 24.38 1.74
CA GLY A 260 -18.28 24.76 3.14
C GLY A 260 -17.01 25.50 3.55
N TYR A 261 -15.86 24.99 3.09
CA TYR A 261 -14.55 25.62 3.32
C TYR A 261 -14.46 27.01 2.68
N LEU A 262 -14.84 27.16 1.40
CA LEU A 262 -14.80 28.45 0.70
C LEU A 262 -15.71 29.49 1.33
N PHE A 263 -16.88 29.08 1.82
CA PHE A 263 -17.82 29.99 2.54
C PHE A 263 -17.23 30.47 3.88
N ASN A 264 -16.35 29.71 4.50
CA ASN A 264 -15.84 30.02 5.83
C ASN A 264 -14.42 30.59 5.81
N SER A 265 -13.63 30.33 4.75
CA SER A 265 -12.24 30.70 4.71
C SER A 265 -12.02 32.17 4.29
N LYS A 266 -11.00 32.77 4.88
CA LYS A 266 -10.47 34.03 4.37
C LYS A 266 -9.61 33.70 3.13
N ARG A 267 -9.62 34.57 2.12
CA ARG A 267 -8.86 34.42 0.86
C ARG A 267 -7.39 33.99 1.06
N ARG A 268 -6.74 34.45 2.13
CA ARG A 268 -5.38 34.09 2.46
C ARG A 268 -5.26 32.64 2.93
N THR A 269 -6.17 32.19 3.79
CA THR A 269 -6.19 30.81 4.29
C THR A 269 -6.40 29.83 3.15
N THR A 270 -7.26 30.17 2.20
CA THR A 270 -7.46 29.37 0.98
C THR A 270 -6.19 29.33 0.13
N SER A 271 -5.49 30.49 -0.01
CA SER A 271 -4.23 30.51 -0.80
C SER A 271 -3.10 29.69 -0.14
N ASP A 272 -3.03 29.64 1.19
CA ASP A 272 -2.04 28.83 1.89
C ASP A 272 -2.34 27.33 1.72
N LEU A 273 -3.63 26.95 1.78
CA LEU A 273 -4.06 25.58 1.52
C LEU A 273 -3.70 25.15 0.09
N VAL A 274 -4.12 25.94 -0.90
CA VAL A 274 -3.87 25.62 -2.32
C VAL A 274 -2.37 25.53 -2.59
N LEU A 275 -1.58 26.43 -2.02
CA LEU A 275 -0.13 26.43 -2.21
C LEU A 275 0.53 25.20 -1.58
N SER A 276 0.11 24.80 -0.38
CA SER A 276 0.60 23.59 0.29
C SER A 276 0.25 22.32 -0.51
N LEU A 277 -1.02 22.21 -0.95
CA LEU A 277 -1.46 21.08 -1.77
C LEU A 277 -0.73 21.02 -3.12
N SER A 278 -0.52 22.20 -3.76
CA SER A 278 0.22 22.25 -5.02
C SER A 278 1.65 21.76 -4.87
N ALA A 279 2.33 22.11 -3.76
CA ALA A 279 3.69 21.63 -3.50
C ALA A 279 3.73 20.12 -3.31
N ILE A 280 2.74 19.53 -2.62
CA ILE A 280 2.64 18.09 -2.40
C ILE A 280 2.37 17.36 -3.73
N LEU A 281 1.37 17.80 -4.50
CA LEU A 281 1.05 17.19 -5.80
C LEU A 281 2.22 17.26 -6.79
N LEU A 282 2.94 18.39 -6.80
CA LEU A 282 4.17 18.52 -7.58
C LEU A 282 5.26 17.56 -7.11
N SER A 283 5.43 17.37 -5.79
CA SER A 283 6.43 16.44 -5.26
C SER A 283 6.11 15.00 -5.62
N ILE A 284 4.83 14.62 -5.62
CA ILE A 284 4.39 13.29 -6.06
C ILE A 284 4.67 13.12 -7.56
N SER A 285 4.34 14.12 -8.40
CA SER A 285 4.61 14.06 -9.83
C SER A 285 6.11 13.95 -10.12
N TRP A 286 6.96 14.68 -9.38
CA TRP A 286 8.42 14.59 -9.54
C TRP A 286 8.97 13.26 -9.02
N MET A 287 8.40 12.72 -7.94
CA MET A 287 8.74 11.38 -7.44
C MET A 287 8.44 10.30 -8.48
N GLN A 288 7.25 10.33 -9.09
CA GLN A 288 6.88 9.37 -10.14
C GLN A 288 7.76 9.51 -11.39
N GLY A 289 8.05 10.76 -11.82
CA GLY A 289 8.99 11.01 -12.91
C GLY A 289 10.40 10.50 -12.60
N ALA A 290 10.89 10.71 -11.38
CA ALA A 290 12.17 10.15 -10.94
C ALA A 290 12.13 8.62 -10.88
N GLY A 291 11.01 8.03 -10.44
CA GLY A 291 10.80 6.58 -10.44
C GLY A 291 10.94 6.00 -11.86
N THR A 292 10.37 6.65 -12.87
CA THR A 292 10.55 6.25 -14.28
C THR A 292 12.01 6.29 -14.70
N ILE A 293 12.75 7.38 -14.35
CA ILE A 293 14.18 7.51 -14.70
C ILE A 293 15.03 6.46 -13.97
N LEU A 294 14.71 6.14 -12.73
CA LEU A 294 15.43 5.14 -11.92
C LEU A 294 15.07 3.71 -12.33
N GLY A 295 13.96 3.52 -13.04
CA GLY A 295 13.39 2.24 -13.44
C GLY A 295 14.12 1.52 -14.57
N PRO A 296 13.59 0.36 -14.99
CA PRO A 296 14.24 -0.56 -15.94
C PRO A 296 14.50 0.03 -17.33
N GLY A 297 13.69 1.04 -17.74
CA GLY A 297 13.82 1.70 -19.04
C GLY A 297 15.03 2.63 -19.18
N TYR A 298 15.65 3.05 -18.06
CA TYR A 298 16.73 4.02 -18.04
C TYR A 298 17.92 3.57 -17.17
N LEU A 299 17.89 3.89 -15.87
CA LEU A 299 19.04 3.65 -14.98
C LEU A 299 19.06 2.26 -14.34
N ASN A 300 17.94 1.54 -14.35
CA ASN A 300 17.79 0.20 -13.81
C ASN A 300 18.28 0.07 -12.34
N ILE A 301 17.99 1.08 -11.52
CA ILE A 301 18.32 1.11 -10.08
C ILE A 301 17.19 0.49 -9.26
N ILE A 302 15.93 0.73 -9.67
CA ILE A 302 14.73 0.13 -9.10
C ILE A 302 14.03 -0.73 -10.16
N GLY A 303 13.22 -1.69 -9.71
CA GLY A 303 12.42 -2.54 -10.59
C GLY A 303 11.23 -1.81 -11.22
N ALA A 304 10.37 -2.57 -11.91
CA ALA A 304 9.09 -2.09 -12.39
C ALA A 304 8.19 -1.68 -11.20
N PRO A 305 7.22 -0.77 -11.42
CA PRO A 305 6.26 -0.41 -10.38
C PRO A 305 5.59 -1.66 -9.80
N ASN A 306 5.61 -1.77 -8.48
CA ASN A 306 5.03 -2.88 -7.73
C ASN A 306 4.00 -2.35 -6.72
N GLN A 307 3.21 -3.24 -6.12
CA GLN A 307 2.15 -2.87 -5.17
C GLN A 307 2.68 -2.03 -4.00
N VAL A 308 3.84 -2.39 -3.45
CA VAL A 308 4.44 -1.67 -2.31
C VAL A 308 4.86 -0.26 -2.73
N SER A 309 5.40 -0.09 -3.94
CA SER A 309 5.80 1.21 -4.47
C SER A 309 4.60 2.13 -4.77
N GLN A 310 3.43 1.57 -5.07
CA GLN A 310 2.19 2.35 -5.30
C GLN A 310 1.66 3.03 -4.02
N ILE A 311 2.06 2.58 -2.83
CA ILE A 311 1.71 3.22 -1.56
C ILE A 311 2.55 4.50 -1.31
N ALA A 312 3.69 4.65 -1.99
CA ALA A 312 4.61 5.76 -1.80
C ALA A 312 3.96 7.17 -1.91
N PRO A 313 3.07 7.45 -2.88
CA PRO A 313 2.35 8.72 -2.94
C PRO A 313 1.52 9.03 -1.70
N ILE A 314 0.87 8.03 -1.12
CA ILE A 314 0.02 8.18 0.08
C ILE A 314 0.88 8.61 1.28
N ILE A 315 2.03 7.95 1.48
CA ILE A 315 2.98 8.30 2.53
C ILE A 315 3.52 9.72 2.31
N LEU A 316 3.84 10.08 1.07
CA LEU A 316 4.36 11.40 0.75
C LEU A 316 3.35 12.51 1.02
N ILE A 317 2.05 12.28 0.81
CA ILE A 317 1.00 13.21 1.19
C ILE A 317 1.08 13.51 2.70
N GLY A 318 1.17 12.48 3.54
CA GLY A 318 1.25 12.64 4.99
C GLY A 318 2.48 13.42 5.45
N LEU A 319 3.65 13.07 4.95
CA LEU A 319 4.92 13.69 5.33
C LEU A 319 5.10 15.10 4.73
N GLY A 320 4.67 15.31 3.49
CA GLY A 320 4.84 16.59 2.80
C GLY A 320 3.99 17.72 3.40
N VAL A 321 2.83 17.38 3.97
CA VAL A 321 1.94 18.34 4.65
C VAL A 321 2.61 19.01 5.82
N ASP A 322 3.37 18.27 6.61
CA ASP A 322 4.03 18.76 7.82
C ASP A 322 5.00 19.92 7.50
N TYR A 323 5.80 19.76 6.45
CA TYR A 323 6.71 20.82 5.99
C TYR A 323 5.98 22.12 5.66
N ALA A 324 4.86 22.01 4.95
CA ALA A 324 4.08 23.19 4.55
C ALA A 324 3.38 23.87 5.74
N ILE A 325 2.91 23.11 6.72
CA ILE A 325 2.32 23.63 7.95
C ILE A 325 3.38 24.41 8.75
N HIS A 326 4.55 23.82 8.96
CA HIS A 326 5.63 24.44 9.72
C HIS A 326 6.09 25.75 9.09
N PHE A 327 6.37 25.74 7.77
CA PHE A 327 6.74 26.95 7.05
C PHE A 327 5.65 28.03 7.15
N THR A 328 4.41 27.69 6.81
CA THR A 328 3.29 28.65 6.74
C THR A 328 2.97 29.24 8.12
N SER A 329 2.99 28.43 9.16
CA SER A 329 2.72 28.87 10.53
C SER A 329 3.79 29.84 11.00
N ARG A 330 5.06 29.51 10.82
CA ARG A 330 6.17 30.40 11.22
C ARG A 330 6.21 31.68 10.41
N TYR A 331 5.98 31.60 9.11
CA TYR A 331 5.90 32.79 8.25
C TYR A 331 4.79 33.76 8.68
N ARG A 332 3.62 33.22 9.05
CA ARG A 332 2.52 34.05 9.58
C ARG A 332 2.90 34.72 10.90
N GLU A 333 3.61 34.02 11.77
CA GLU A 333 4.09 34.54 13.04
C GLU A 333 5.06 35.70 12.84
N GLU A 334 6.03 35.56 11.93
CA GLU A 334 7.01 36.61 11.61
C GLU A 334 6.35 37.87 11.03
N ILE A 335 5.41 37.74 10.10
CA ILE A 335 4.63 38.90 9.59
C ILE A 335 3.79 39.51 10.67
N GLY A 336 3.17 38.70 11.53
CA GLY A 336 2.34 39.17 12.65
C GLY A 336 3.14 39.97 13.67
N SER A 337 4.43 39.71 13.81
CA SER A 337 5.38 40.45 14.65
C SER A 337 5.80 41.80 14.06
N GLY A 338 5.27 42.17 12.88
CA GLY A 338 5.52 43.45 12.23
C GLY A 338 6.71 43.49 11.26
N ASN A 339 7.36 42.35 11.04
CA ASN A 339 8.47 42.25 10.11
C ASN A 339 8.02 42.52 8.65
N SER A 340 8.96 42.94 7.79
CA SER A 340 8.72 43.04 6.35
C SER A 340 8.55 41.65 5.73
N ILE A 341 7.91 41.56 4.57
CA ILE A 341 7.70 40.29 3.85
C ILE A 341 9.02 39.58 3.59
N ALA A 342 10.04 40.32 3.13
CA ALA A 342 11.36 39.74 2.85
C ALA A 342 12.05 39.23 4.10
N SER A 343 12.05 40.03 5.20
CA SER A 343 12.61 39.63 6.48
C SER A 343 11.87 38.41 7.06
N SER A 344 10.54 38.40 7.00
CA SER A 344 9.72 37.27 7.49
C SER A 344 10.04 35.96 6.74
N THR A 345 10.24 36.04 5.41
CA THR A 345 10.63 34.85 4.62
C THR A 345 12.01 34.35 5.05
N THR A 346 12.99 35.24 5.17
CA THR A 346 14.36 34.87 5.54
C THR A 346 14.41 34.29 6.96
N SER A 347 13.77 34.96 7.95
CA SER A 347 13.70 34.47 9.33
C SER A 347 13.03 33.10 9.42
N THR A 348 11.96 32.89 8.65
CA THR A 348 11.26 31.61 8.61
C THR A 348 12.15 30.52 8.06
N LEU A 349 12.80 30.74 6.92
CA LEU A 349 13.72 29.78 6.32
C LEU A 349 14.91 29.45 7.22
N GLN A 350 15.44 30.43 7.94
CA GLN A 350 16.53 30.20 8.89
C GLN A 350 16.08 29.42 10.13
N SER A 351 14.93 29.74 10.71
CA SER A 351 14.49 29.12 11.95
C SER A 351 13.89 27.71 11.75
N VAL A 352 13.06 27.55 10.74
CA VAL A 352 12.37 26.27 10.46
C VAL A 352 13.20 25.39 9.52
N GLY A 353 13.94 26.00 8.59
CA GLY A 353 14.68 25.27 7.56
C GLY A 353 15.71 24.29 8.13
N ILE A 354 16.47 24.69 9.15
CA ILE A 354 17.49 23.83 9.80
C ILE A 354 16.80 22.59 10.43
N ALA A 355 15.74 22.83 11.19
CA ALA A 355 15.02 21.72 11.86
C ALA A 355 14.40 20.76 10.83
N LEU A 356 13.76 21.31 9.78
CA LEU A 356 13.18 20.50 8.71
C LEU A 356 14.25 19.76 7.90
N THR A 357 15.40 20.37 7.63
CA THR A 357 16.53 19.70 6.95
C THR A 357 16.98 18.46 7.73
N LEU A 358 17.19 18.60 9.03
CA LEU A 358 17.62 17.48 9.88
C LEU A 358 16.55 16.38 9.94
N ALA A 359 15.27 16.76 10.10
CA ALA A 359 14.17 15.81 10.11
C ALA A 359 14.05 15.07 8.76
N THR A 360 14.18 15.81 7.65
CA THR A 360 14.13 15.22 6.28
C THR A 360 15.28 14.25 6.06
N LEU A 361 16.51 14.62 6.44
CA LEU A 361 17.67 13.73 6.30
C LEU A 361 17.49 12.45 7.14
N ALA A 362 17.03 12.58 8.37
CA ALA A 362 16.75 11.42 9.23
C ALA A 362 15.68 10.49 8.60
N THR A 363 14.62 11.07 8.04
CA THR A 363 13.55 10.30 7.40
C THR A 363 14.03 9.63 6.10
N ILE A 364 14.80 10.34 5.26
CA ILE A 364 15.41 9.77 4.05
C ILE A 364 16.31 8.60 4.42
N VAL A 365 17.21 8.77 5.39
CA VAL A 365 18.08 7.69 5.86
C VAL A 365 17.25 6.50 6.36
N GLY A 366 16.17 6.76 7.12
CA GLY A 366 15.27 5.71 7.60
C GLY A 366 14.66 4.88 6.46
N PHE A 367 14.17 5.52 5.39
CA PHE A 367 13.63 4.78 4.24
C PHE A 367 14.73 4.11 3.40
N LEU A 368 15.90 4.73 3.26
CA LEU A 368 17.04 4.14 2.55
C LEU A 368 17.60 2.88 3.24
N THR A 369 17.34 2.65 4.53
CA THR A 369 17.73 1.37 5.17
C THR A 369 17.10 0.16 4.49
N ASN A 370 15.97 0.33 3.81
CA ASN A 370 15.35 -0.74 3.02
C ASN A 370 16.20 -1.23 1.82
N ILE A 371 17.26 -0.50 1.43
CA ILE A 371 18.19 -0.93 0.36
C ILE A 371 18.84 -2.28 0.68
N VAL A 372 19.04 -2.60 1.96
CA VAL A 372 19.63 -3.88 2.39
C VAL A 372 18.59 -4.98 2.58
N SER A 373 17.31 -4.70 2.29
CA SER A 373 16.26 -5.71 2.37
C SER A 373 16.48 -6.83 1.35
N PRO A 374 16.25 -8.10 1.72
CA PRO A 374 16.23 -9.21 0.76
C PRO A 374 15.03 -9.15 -0.21
N LEU A 375 13.99 -8.36 0.10
CA LEU A 375 12.80 -8.18 -0.73
C LEU A 375 13.01 -6.99 -1.67
N PRO A 376 13.07 -7.22 -3.00
CA PRO A 376 13.28 -6.16 -4.00
C PRO A 376 12.24 -5.04 -3.91
N GLU A 377 10.98 -5.39 -3.64
CA GLU A 377 9.86 -4.45 -3.55
C GLU A 377 10.06 -3.42 -2.42
N LEU A 378 10.59 -3.84 -1.27
CA LEU A 378 10.89 -2.94 -0.15
C LEU A 378 12.08 -2.03 -0.45
N LYS A 379 13.09 -2.55 -1.20
CA LYS A 379 14.21 -1.75 -1.66
C LYS A 379 13.73 -0.62 -2.57
N ASP A 380 12.93 -0.95 -3.58
CA ASP A 380 12.39 -0.01 -4.56
C ASP A 380 11.53 1.06 -3.89
N PHE A 381 10.64 0.63 -2.99
CA PHE A 381 9.81 1.50 -2.17
C PHE A 381 10.66 2.48 -1.33
N GLY A 382 11.69 1.98 -0.65
CA GLY A 382 12.56 2.80 0.18
C GLY A 382 13.28 3.89 -0.62
N ILE A 383 13.76 3.57 -1.82
CA ILE A 383 14.39 4.53 -2.73
C ILE A 383 13.37 5.56 -3.21
N LEU A 384 12.22 5.10 -3.71
CA LEU A 384 11.18 5.97 -4.28
C LEU A 384 10.64 6.97 -3.26
N VAL A 385 10.29 6.49 -2.04
CA VAL A 385 9.83 7.35 -0.96
C VAL A 385 10.90 8.36 -0.55
N SER A 386 12.16 7.94 -0.47
CA SER A 386 13.28 8.84 -0.12
C SER A 386 13.42 9.99 -1.11
N VAL A 387 13.32 9.70 -2.41
CA VAL A 387 13.34 10.69 -3.49
C VAL A 387 12.11 11.61 -3.39
N GLY A 388 10.94 11.05 -3.10
CA GLY A 388 9.71 11.82 -2.90
C GLY A 388 9.81 12.80 -1.73
N ILE A 389 10.33 12.35 -0.59
CA ILE A 389 10.55 13.18 0.61
C ILE A 389 11.53 14.32 0.31
N PHE A 390 12.61 14.03 -0.42
CA PHE A 390 13.54 15.06 -0.88
C PHE A 390 12.83 16.12 -1.72
N PHE A 391 12.01 15.74 -2.70
CA PHE A 391 11.29 16.69 -3.53
C PHE A 391 10.22 17.47 -2.75
N ALA A 392 9.53 16.84 -1.80
CA ALA A 392 8.58 17.53 -0.93
C ALA A 392 9.27 18.62 -0.12
N PHE A 393 10.38 18.29 0.53
CA PHE A 393 11.21 19.25 1.27
C PHE A 393 11.72 20.37 0.35
N PHE A 394 12.30 20.02 -0.80
CA PHE A 394 12.84 20.99 -1.75
C PHE A 394 11.79 21.98 -2.22
N LEU A 395 10.60 21.51 -2.61
CA LEU A 395 9.51 22.35 -3.07
C LEU A 395 8.94 23.23 -1.96
N VAL A 396 8.82 22.71 -0.75
CA VAL A 396 8.35 23.51 0.38
C VAL A 396 9.37 24.58 0.78
N MET A 397 10.67 24.32 0.66
CA MET A 397 11.72 25.31 0.98
C MET A 397 12.00 26.32 -0.15
N THR A 398 11.56 26.04 -1.37
CA THR A 398 11.82 26.91 -2.54
C THR A 398 10.54 27.48 -3.16
N PHE A 399 9.67 26.63 -3.63
CA PHE A 399 8.44 26.99 -4.35
C PHE A 399 7.43 27.72 -3.44
N VAL A 400 7.16 27.17 -2.24
CA VAL A 400 6.18 27.75 -1.32
C VAL A 400 6.60 29.17 -0.86
N PRO A 401 7.83 29.41 -0.40
CA PRO A 401 8.30 30.75 -0.04
C PRO A 401 8.27 31.73 -1.22
N ALA A 402 8.70 31.30 -2.40
CA ALA A 402 8.74 32.13 -3.59
C ALA A 402 7.35 32.65 -3.97
N ILE A 403 6.40 31.73 -4.13
CA ILE A 403 5.01 32.09 -4.50
C ILE A 403 4.36 32.91 -3.39
N ARG A 404 4.59 32.54 -2.12
CA ARG A 404 4.00 33.26 -0.97
C ARG A 404 4.47 34.71 -0.92
N THR A 405 5.79 34.91 -1.05
CA THR A 405 6.40 36.25 -1.09
C THR A 405 5.84 37.10 -2.26
N LEU A 406 5.68 36.51 -3.45
CA LEU A 406 5.08 37.19 -4.60
C LEU A 406 3.62 37.61 -4.35
N LEU A 407 2.82 36.72 -3.79
CA LEU A 407 1.41 36.99 -3.48
C LEU A 407 1.27 38.10 -2.44
N ASP A 408 2.10 38.08 -1.40
CA ASP A 408 2.05 39.05 -0.33
C ASP A 408 2.59 40.42 -0.78
N LYS A 409 3.67 40.49 -1.55
CA LYS A 409 4.13 41.75 -2.17
C LYS A 409 3.07 42.37 -3.06
N ARG A 410 2.36 41.55 -3.88
CA ARG A 410 1.24 42.06 -4.68
C ARG A 410 0.08 42.57 -3.83
N ALA A 411 -0.17 41.97 -2.66
CA ALA A 411 -1.20 42.42 -1.73
C ALA A 411 -0.75 43.69 -0.99
N GLU A 412 0.54 43.83 -0.63
CA GLU A 412 1.14 45.01 -0.01
C GLU A 412 1.01 46.24 -0.94
N ASN A 413 1.40 46.09 -2.22
CA ASN A 413 1.31 47.17 -3.22
C ASN A 413 -0.14 47.62 -3.48
N LYS A 414 -1.14 46.88 -3.08
CA LYS A 414 -2.57 47.20 -3.18
C LYS A 414 -3.18 47.66 -1.87
N ASP A 415 -2.37 47.88 -0.83
CA ASP A 415 -2.81 48.26 0.53
C ASP A 415 -3.83 47.30 1.15
N LYS A 416 -3.75 46.02 0.76
CA LYS A 416 -4.68 44.96 1.19
C LYS A 416 -4.09 44.04 2.28
N ILE A 417 -2.87 44.29 2.75
CA ILE A 417 -2.29 43.56 3.86
C ILE A 417 -2.71 44.20 5.18
N ASN A 418 -3.59 43.52 5.88
CA ASN A 418 -3.85 43.86 7.28
C ASN A 418 -2.89 43.00 8.17
N LYS A 419 -1.80 43.62 8.65
CA LYS A 419 -0.79 42.97 9.49
C LYS A 419 -1.39 42.45 10.80
N ASP A 420 -2.43 43.08 11.32
CA ASP A 420 -3.13 42.63 12.54
C ASP A 420 -3.87 41.28 12.35
N ALA A 421 -4.16 40.90 11.09
CA ALA A 421 -4.76 39.60 10.80
C ALA A 421 -3.78 38.42 10.96
N PHE A 422 -2.49 38.69 11.08
CA PHE A 422 -1.41 37.71 11.23
C PHE A 422 -0.92 37.61 12.66
N SER A 423 -1.15 38.63 13.51
CA SER A 423 -0.74 38.56 14.88
C SER A 423 -1.42 37.36 15.54
N SER A 424 -0.67 36.29 15.72
CA SER A 424 -0.97 35.20 16.64
C SER A 424 -0.78 35.72 18.07
N SER A 425 -1.56 36.78 18.43
CA SER A 425 -1.71 37.13 19.82
C SER A 425 -2.20 35.87 20.53
N GLY A 426 -1.69 35.56 21.71
CA GLY A 426 -1.90 34.34 22.51
C GLY A 426 -3.35 33.87 22.73
N GLU A 427 -4.28 34.37 21.95
CA GLU A 427 -5.71 34.06 21.91
C GLU A 427 -6.11 33.02 20.85
N SER A 428 -5.16 32.48 20.07
CA SER A 428 -5.46 31.37 19.13
C SER A 428 -5.89 30.14 19.91
N VAL A 429 -6.94 29.44 19.41
CA VAL A 429 -7.41 28.19 20.01
C VAL A 429 -6.29 27.15 20.08
N LEU A 430 -5.43 27.09 19.06
CA LEU A 430 -4.25 26.22 19.04
C LEU A 430 -3.24 26.57 20.14
N ASN A 431 -2.96 27.85 20.36
CA ASN A 431 -2.05 28.27 21.42
C ASN A 431 -2.59 27.96 22.82
N LYS A 432 -3.93 28.04 23.01
CA LYS A 432 -4.57 27.65 24.27
C LYS A 432 -4.50 26.14 24.49
N LEU A 433 -4.72 25.34 23.46
CA LEU A 433 -4.57 23.87 23.54
C LEU A 433 -3.12 23.50 23.82
N ALA A 434 -2.16 24.08 23.10
CA ALA A 434 -0.73 23.88 23.34
C ALA A 434 -0.30 24.32 24.75
N ALA A 435 -0.81 25.45 25.23
CA ALA A 435 -0.54 25.90 26.60
C ALA A 435 -1.16 24.98 27.66
N SER A 436 -2.36 24.42 27.38
CA SER A 436 -3.02 23.49 28.30
C SER A 436 -2.28 22.15 28.37
N SER A 437 -1.68 21.68 27.29
CA SER A 437 -0.86 20.45 27.30
C SER A 437 0.38 20.58 28.21
N GLY A 438 0.92 21.77 28.36
CA GLY A 438 2.03 22.07 29.30
C GLY A 438 1.66 21.91 30.77
N ILE A 439 0.38 21.79 31.15
CA ILE A 439 -0.04 21.57 32.53
C ILE A 439 0.32 20.16 33.00
N ILE A 440 0.25 19.16 32.11
CA ILE A 440 0.54 17.77 32.41
C ILE A 440 1.99 17.59 32.92
N PRO A 441 3.05 18.00 32.18
CA PRO A 441 4.42 17.86 32.69
C PRO A 441 4.73 18.73 33.89
N LYS A 442 4.00 19.85 34.11
CA LYS A 442 4.24 20.74 35.26
C LYS A 442 3.61 20.23 36.56
N LYS A 443 2.35 19.77 36.51
CA LYS A 443 1.58 19.43 37.73
C LYS A 443 1.44 17.92 37.96
N LEU A 444 1.42 17.12 36.88
CA LEU A 444 1.14 15.68 36.92
C LEU A 444 2.33 14.84 36.42
N LYS A 445 3.56 15.37 36.50
CA LYS A 445 4.76 14.70 35.94
C LYS A 445 4.94 13.25 36.38
N VAL A 446 4.71 12.98 37.68
CA VAL A 446 4.88 11.62 38.23
C VAL A 446 3.79 10.68 37.72
N VAL A 447 2.53 11.16 37.67
CA VAL A 447 1.38 10.38 37.15
C VAL A 447 1.55 10.12 35.65
N ALA A 448 1.96 11.13 34.88
CA ALA A 448 2.22 10.97 33.46
C ALA A 448 3.34 9.96 33.18
N LEU A 449 4.41 10.01 33.98
CA LEU A 449 5.54 9.09 33.85
C LEU A 449 5.13 7.66 34.24
N ALA A 450 4.36 7.50 35.32
CA ALA A 450 3.84 6.21 35.74
C ALA A 450 2.90 5.58 34.70
N LEU A 451 2.00 6.39 34.12
CA LEU A 451 1.12 5.94 33.02
C LEU A 451 1.93 5.54 31.79
N LEU A 452 2.95 6.32 31.43
CA LEU A 452 3.81 6.00 30.28
C LEU A 452 4.53 4.66 30.48
N PHE A 453 5.10 4.42 31.66
CA PHE A 453 5.72 3.13 31.97
C PHE A 453 4.71 1.97 32.03
N ALA A 454 3.51 2.22 32.59
CA ALA A 454 2.46 1.19 32.62
C ALA A 454 1.99 0.79 31.21
N ILE A 455 1.75 1.79 30.34
CA ILE A 455 1.35 1.53 28.94
C ILE A 455 2.48 0.86 28.17
N SER A 456 3.73 1.30 28.34
CA SER A 456 4.88 0.68 27.69
C SER A 456 5.12 -0.74 28.16
N GLY A 457 4.97 -1.01 29.47
CA GLY A 457 5.08 -2.34 30.03
C GLY A 457 3.98 -3.28 29.54
N TYR A 458 2.75 -2.79 29.49
CA TYR A 458 1.62 -3.54 28.91
C TYR A 458 1.83 -3.80 27.41
N GLY A 459 2.27 -2.80 26.66
CA GLY A 459 2.58 -2.94 25.21
C GLY A 459 3.69 -3.96 24.96
N TYR A 460 4.75 -3.95 25.77
CA TYR A 460 5.83 -4.95 25.69
C TYR A 460 5.29 -6.36 26.00
N PHE A 461 4.50 -6.50 27.06
CA PHE A 461 3.88 -7.79 27.43
C PHE A 461 2.95 -8.29 26.31
N SER A 462 2.12 -7.42 25.75
CA SER A 462 1.24 -7.79 24.62
C SER A 462 2.06 -8.19 23.39
N PHE A 463 3.15 -7.48 23.10
CA PHE A 463 4.03 -7.79 21.98
C PHE A 463 4.69 -9.18 22.12
N THR A 464 5.13 -9.56 23.32
CA THR A 464 5.71 -10.90 23.57
C THR A 464 4.71 -12.05 23.48
N ASN A 465 3.41 -11.74 23.56
CA ASN A 465 2.32 -12.72 23.41
C ASN A 465 1.63 -12.63 22.03
N LEU A 466 2.13 -11.80 21.12
CA LEU A 466 1.66 -11.76 19.74
C LEU A 466 2.19 -13.01 19.02
N GLU A 467 1.29 -13.95 18.78
CA GLU A 467 1.53 -15.01 17.80
C GLU A 467 1.37 -14.37 16.43
N THR A 468 2.48 -14.25 15.69
CA THR A 468 2.43 -13.91 14.29
C THR A 468 1.96 -15.12 13.51
N LEU A 469 0.66 -15.34 13.49
CA LEU A 469 0.03 -16.26 12.55
C LEU A 469 0.02 -15.53 11.19
N PHE A 470 0.91 -15.94 10.33
CA PHE A 470 0.85 -15.59 8.91
C PHE A 470 -0.05 -16.67 8.28
N GLU A 471 -1.36 -16.48 8.35
CA GLU A 471 -2.28 -17.33 7.62
C GLU A 471 -2.39 -16.78 6.19
N PHE A 472 -1.93 -17.54 5.23
CA PHE A 472 -2.07 -17.23 3.80
C PHE A 472 -3.55 -17.04 3.41
N THR A 473 -4.45 -17.63 4.19
CA THR A 473 -5.91 -17.53 4.03
C THR A 473 -6.45 -16.11 4.28
N ASP A 474 -5.74 -15.26 5.03
CA ASP A 474 -6.15 -13.87 5.27
C ASP A 474 -6.05 -12.98 4.01
N PHE A 475 -5.40 -13.48 2.96
CA PHE A 475 -5.28 -12.81 1.67
C PHE A 475 -6.19 -13.40 0.59
N LEU A 476 -6.96 -14.42 0.91
CA LEU A 476 -7.97 -14.97 0.01
C LEU A 476 -9.28 -14.19 0.21
N PRO A 477 -10.00 -13.84 -0.88
CA PRO A 477 -11.33 -13.25 -0.75
C PRO A 477 -12.22 -14.15 0.11
N GLU A 478 -12.86 -13.57 1.11
CA GLU A 478 -13.81 -14.25 1.99
C GLU A 478 -15.10 -14.51 1.25
N ASP A 479 -15.17 -15.05 0.11
CA ASP A 479 -16.46 -15.45 -0.44
C ASP A 479 -16.33 -16.42 -1.63
N ASP A 480 -17.00 -17.47 -1.46
CA ASP A 480 -17.97 -18.40 -2.05
C ASP A 480 -17.62 -19.87 -1.90
#